data_255b6d2f9ef23b14913452e011d63b9d
#
_entry.id   255b6d2f9ef23b14913452e011d63b9d
#
_cell.length_a   1.000
_cell.length_b   1.000
_cell.length_c   1.000
_cell.angle_alpha   90.00
_cell.angle_beta   90.00
_cell.angle_gamma   90.00
#
_symmetry.space_group_name_H-M   'P 1'
#
loop_
_entity.id
_entity.type
_entity.pdbx_description
1 polymer ?
#
loop_
_entity_poly.entity_id
_entity_poly.type
_entity_poly.pdbx_seq_one_letter_code
_entity_poly.pdbx_strand_id
1 'polypeptide(L)'
;MRATRPALALGLVLAGASLAAQTAPSDPRAALKARAEGDTPLVADTYELCDRIGGRITGTPALDRAVTWGVEKFKALGVDSVITESYAVPFLWVPGTVEVTAIEPESFSIRAVAAPGTASTSAPIEAKVVDVGEGLAADWAKVGTATVGAIALVHTKEMKTFDDLFAEYMRAGPLLKAAAQAQVRGLLVQSTRPRGLLYQHPMVLGRTPGTVPVALVSREQAARLAWLADRTEARVRMDVVNRIGPSYDAQNVVAEIRGKEKPDEVVLLGAHLDSWALGTGAEDNGVNSALVIDVARGFKELGLQPRRTVRFVLFTGEEQGMWGSAGYVERHKAELARHAAVIVFDIGSARTRGFYVSGRPELRPVLARALSLYAGMGTAAHALDGIDGTDNFDFLLSGVPNFVADQDPAPYLADYHAESDVPDRVNAREARRNSGIAAALVWSLASSTAPLPKQQTRSQVDALLVKTKLVEQMQGFDQWEDWKSGRRGFPAGP
;
A
#
# COMPACT_ATOMS: atom_id res chain seq x y z
N MET A 1 81.20 45.16 33.14
CA MET A 1 79.78 45.47 33.22
C MET A 1 78.99 44.25 32.63
N ARG A 2 78.40 43.42 33.47
CA ARG A 2 77.70 42.22 33.12
C ARG A 2 76.19 42.54 33.09
N ALA A 3 75.55 42.35 31.96
CA ALA A 3 74.11 42.49 31.76
C ALA A 3 73.42 41.16 32.08
N THR A 4 72.53 41.13 33.04
CA THR A 4 71.68 40.01 33.41
C THR A 4 70.40 40.01 32.56
N ARG A 5 70.11 38.91 31.91
CA ARG A 5 68.81 38.64 31.20
C ARG A 5 67.81 38.00 32.16
N PRO A 6 66.54 38.39 32.17
CA PRO A 6 65.52 37.68 32.91
C PRO A 6 64.98 36.48 32.10
N ALA A 7 64.80 35.34 32.78
CA ALA A 7 64.14 34.14 32.23
C ALA A 7 62.62 34.30 32.25
N LEU A 8 62.01 34.08 31.07
CA LEU A 8 60.55 33.99 30.91
C LEU A 8 60.12 32.55 31.23
N ALA A 9 59.33 32.38 32.24
CA ALA A 9 58.67 31.09 32.56
C ALA A 9 57.37 30.99 31.72
N LEU A 10 57.32 30.02 30.81
CA LEU A 10 56.14 29.69 30.00
C LEU A 10 55.24 28.73 30.78
N GLY A 11 54.15 29.23 31.35
CA GLY A 11 53.13 28.41 32.01
C GLY A 11 52.24 27.71 31.01
N LEU A 12 52.33 26.38 30.95
CA LEU A 12 51.45 25.54 30.14
C LEU A 12 50.11 25.40 30.86
N VAL A 13 49.07 26.07 30.36
CA VAL A 13 47.68 25.87 30.80
C VAL A 13 47.11 24.67 30.02
N LEU A 14 47.05 23.50 30.65
CA LEU A 14 46.30 22.35 30.17
C LEU A 14 44.80 22.64 30.33
N ALA A 15 44.15 23.06 29.24
CA ALA A 15 42.72 23.10 29.16
C ALA A 15 42.19 21.65 29.04
N GLY A 16 41.74 21.07 30.13
CA GLY A 16 41.03 19.83 30.17
C GLY A 16 39.66 19.98 29.46
N ALA A 17 39.56 19.57 28.22
CA ALA A 17 38.26 19.39 27.57
C ALA A 17 37.56 18.20 28.23
N SER A 18 36.65 18.47 29.16
CA SER A 18 35.67 17.48 29.62
C SER A 18 34.77 17.15 28.44
N LEU A 19 35.00 16.00 27.79
CA LEU A 19 33.97 15.36 26.98
C LEU A 19 32.83 15.03 27.95
N ALA A 20 31.78 15.84 27.94
CA ALA A 20 30.52 15.47 28.53
C ALA A 20 30.04 14.22 27.78
N ALA A 21 30.19 13.07 28.43
CA ALA A 21 29.51 11.86 27.96
C ALA A 21 28.01 12.19 27.93
N GLN A 22 27.46 12.34 26.71
CA GLN A 22 26.03 12.39 26.55
C GLN A 22 25.49 11.06 27.08
N THR A 23 24.91 11.08 28.27
CA THR A 23 24.19 9.93 28.82
C THR A 23 23.08 9.61 27.79
N ALA A 24 23.13 8.40 27.24
CA ALA A 24 22.10 7.91 26.35
C ALA A 24 20.73 8.15 27.01
N PRO A 25 19.70 8.59 26.25
CA PRO A 25 18.38 8.80 26.82
C PRO A 25 17.95 7.54 27.56
N SER A 26 17.43 7.69 28.79
CA SER A 26 16.98 6.56 29.62
C SER A 26 15.84 5.75 28.95
N ASP A 27 15.15 6.33 27.95
CA ASP A 27 14.08 5.70 27.18
C ASP A 27 14.50 5.56 25.70
N PRO A 28 14.68 4.32 25.19
CA PRO A 28 15.03 4.08 23.78
C PRO A 28 14.06 4.69 22.78
N ARG A 29 12.78 4.86 23.13
CA ARG A 29 11.78 5.51 22.27
C ARG A 29 12.12 6.98 22.03
N ALA A 30 12.64 7.67 23.04
CA ALA A 30 13.07 9.06 22.90
C ALA A 30 14.29 9.18 21.98
N ALA A 31 15.24 8.23 22.06
CA ALA A 31 16.38 8.17 21.15
C ALA A 31 15.95 7.89 19.69
N LEU A 32 15.06 6.92 19.50
CA LEU A 32 14.48 6.60 18.17
C LEU A 32 13.73 7.80 17.59
N LYS A 33 12.92 8.50 18.40
CA LYS A 33 12.22 9.72 18.00
C LYS A 33 13.21 10.80 17.55
N ALA A 34 14.19 11.11 18.38
CA ALA A 34 15.19 12.15 18.10
C ALA A 34 15.99 11.83 16.81
N ARG A 35 16.37 10.55 16.64
CA ARG A 35 17.06 10.07 15.44
C ARG A 35 16.19 10.25 14.20
N ALA A 36 14.93 9.82 14.25
CA ALA A 36 14.01 9.88 13.11
C ALA A 36 13.67 11.33 12.67
N GLU A 37 13.59 12.26 13.64
CA GLU A 37 13.35 13.68 13.37
C GLU A 37 14.60 14.40 12.81
N GLY A 38 15.76 13.74 12.83
CA GLY A 38 17.01 14.25 12.25
C GLY A 38 17.10 14.04 10.75
N ASP A 39 18.32 14.17 10.23
CA ASP A 39 18.61 13.89 8.83
C ASP A 39 18.87 12.39 8.63
N THR A 40 17.86 11.69 8.14
CA THR A 40 17.92 10.25 7.87
C THR A 40 17.85 9.98 6.38
N PRO A 41 18.39 8.83 5.89
CA PRO A 41 18.32 8.44 4.49
C PRO A 41 16.91 8.15 3.96
N LEU A 42 15.86 8.17 4.78
CA LEU A 42 14.49 7.77 4.40
C LEU A 42 14.03 8.41 3.10
N VAL A 43 14.17 9.74 2.98
CA VAL A 43 13.73 10.46 1.78
C VAL A 43 14.60 10.10 0.58
N ALA A 44 15.91 9.99 0.77
CA ALA A 44 16.83 9.58 -0.30
C ALA A 44 16.56 8.14 -0.76
N ASP A 45 16.25 7.24 0.16
CA ASP A 45 15.85 5.86 -0.15
C ASP A 45 14.53 5.83 -0.93
N THR A 46 13.57 6.72 -0.62
CA THR A 46 12.32 6.86 -1.38
C THR A 46 12.60 7.32 -2.82
N TYR A 47 13.43 8.35 -3.00
CA TYR A 47 13.82 8.81 -4.35
C TYR A 47 14.58 7.72 -5.12
N GLU A 48 15.47 6.98 -4.46
CA GLU A 48 16.20 5.88 -5.11
C GLU A 48 15.24 4.79 -5.60
N LEU A 49 14.28 4.38 -4.77
CA LEU A 49 13.28 3.39 -5.14
C LEU A 49 12.37 3.89 -6.27
N CYS A 50 11.84 5.10 -6.13
CA CYS A 50 10.79 5.59 -7.03
C CYS A 50 11.33 6.17 -8.33
N ASP A 51 12.45 6.93 -8.32
CA ASP A 51 12.97 7.55 -9.54
C ASP A 51 13.95 6.67 -10.33
N ARG A 52 14.76 5.83 -9.64
CA ARG A 52 15.72 4.98 -10.33
C ARG A 52 15.14 3.64 -10.77
N ILE A 53 14.20 3.08 -9.99
CA ILE A 53 13.52 1.82 -10.32
C ILE A 53 12.20 2.12 -11.01
N GLY A 54 11.44 3.09 -10.48
CA GLY A 54 10.17 3.54 -11.03
C GLY A 54 8.98 2.70 -10.58
N GLY A 55 7.89 2.71 -11.37
CA GLY A 55 6.71 1.91 -11.13
C GLY A 55 7.04 0.41 -11.10
N ARG A 56 6.52 -0.30 -10.09
CA ARG A 56 7.01 -1.62 -9.66
C ARG A 56 5.90 -2.67 -9.65
N ILE A 57 5.18 -2.79 -10.77
CA ILE A 57 4.09 -3.77 -10.89
C ILE A 57 4.63 -5.18 -10.64
N THR A 58 3.94 -5.96 -9.80
CA THR A 58 4.30 -7.35 -9.50
C THR A 58 4.29 -8.20 -10.77
N GLY A 59 5.36 -8.98 -10.96
CA GLY A 59 5.61 -9.75 -12.20
C GLY A 59 6.36 -8.98 -13.28
N THR A 60 6.97 -7.83 -12.94
CA THR A 60 7.81 -7.07 -13.86
C THR A 60 9.28 -7.03 -13.39
N PRO A 61 10.23 -6.84 -14.32
CA PRO A 61 11.65 -6.66 -13.95
C PRO A 61 11.89 -5.44 -13.04
N ALA A 62 10.99 -4.47 -13.01
CA ALA A 62 11.08 -3.33 -12.09
C ALA A 62 10.90 -3.79 -10.64
N LEU A 63 9.91 -4.66 -10.38
CA LEU A 63 9.75 -5.23 -9.04
C LEU A 63 10.93 -6.10 -8.65
N ASP A 64 11.48 -6.92 -9.55
CA ASP A 64 12.67 -7.75 -9.25
C ASP A 64 13.85 -6.88 -8.81
N ARG A 65 14.05 -5.72 -9.46
CA ARG A 65 15.05 -4.74 -9.02
C ARG A 65 14.72 -4.14 -7.65
N ALA A 66 13.46 -3.86 -7.37
CA ALA A 66 13.04 -3.34 -6.07
C ALA A 66 13.23 -4.36 -4.94
N VAL A 67 12.92 -5.63 -5.18
CA VAL A 67 13.23 -6.74 -4.24
C VAL A 67 14.74 -6.81 -3.97
N THR A 68 15.56 -6.77 -5.03
CA THR A 68 17.02 -6.74 -4.89
C THR A 68 17.48 -5.54 -4.08
N TRP A 69 16.94 -4.33 -4.36
CA TRP A 69 17.21 -3.10 -3.62
C TRP A 69 16.86 -3.25 -2.12
N GLY A 70 15.70 -3.77 -1.78
CA GLY A 70 15.28 -3.99 -0.40
C GLY A 70 16.21 -4.96 0.34
N VAL A 71 16.60 -6.06 -0.30
CA VAL A 71 17.57 -7.03 0.24
C VAL A 71 18.92 -6.37 0.50
N GLU A 72 19.43 -5.57 -0.44
CA GLU A 72 20.73 -4.88 -0.31
C GLU A 72 20.69 -3.84 0.81
N LYS A 73 19.58 -3.05 0.92
CA LYS A 73 19.40 -2.08 2.00
C LYS A 73 19.46 -2.77 3.37
N PHE A 74 18.69 -3.83 3.60
CA PHE A 74 18.72 -4.54 4.88
C PHE A 74 20.06 -5.22 5.17
N LYS A 75 20.71 -5.83 4.17
CA LYS A 75 22.05 -6.40 4.33
C LYS A 75 23.09 -5.36 4.72
N ALA A 76 23.05 -4.18 4.12
CA ALA A 76 23.96 -3.08 4.45
C ALA A 76 23.80 -2.57 5.89
N LEU A 77 22.61 -2.73 6.51
CA LEU A 77 22.38 -2.40 7.91
C LEU A 77 22.96 -3.44 8.89
N GLY A 78 23.34 -4.63 8.42
CA GLY A 78 23.85 -5.70 9.26
C GLY A 78 22.79 -6.23 10.24
N VAL A 79 21.54 -6.37 9.79
CA VAL A 79 20.50 -7.10 10.53
C VAL A 79 20.82 -8.59 10.59
N ASP A 80 20.16 -9.33 11.49
CA ASP A 80 20.58 -10.71 11.78
C ASP A 80 20.19 -11.71 10.71
N SER A 81 19.13 -11.43 9.92
CA SER A 81 18.69 -12.24 8.80
C SER A 81 18.09 -11.38 7.70
N VAL A 82 18.34 -11.72 6.45
CA VAL A 82 17.66 -11.15 5.25
C VAL A 82 17.42 -12.27 4.27
N ILE A 83 16.16 -12.56 3.97
CA ILE A 83 15.75 -13.59 3.01
C ILE A 83 14.67 -13.04 2.08
N THR A 84 14.43 -13.73 0.98
CA THR A 84 13.23 -13.57 0.17
C THR A 84 12.32 -14.77 0.33
N GLU A 85 11.01 -14.54 0.31
CA GLU A 85 10.00 -15.60 0.43
C GLU A 85 9.10 -15.59 -0.78
N SER A 86 9.13 -16.68 -1.56
CA SER A 86 8.30 -16.84 -2.75
C SER A 86 6.86 -17.16 -2.39
N TYR A 87 5.94 -16.65 -3.18
CA TYR A 87 4.51 -16.95 -3.15
C TYR A 87 3.93 -16.91 -4.56
N ALA A 88 2.81 -17.59 -4.79
CA ALA A 88 2.17 -17.64 -6.10
C ALA A 88 1.18 -16.48 -6.27
N VAL A 89 1.26 -15.79 -7.42
CA VAL A 89 0.27 -14.84 -7.92
C VAL A 89 -0.61 -15.57 -8.94
N PRO A 90 -1.96 -15.46 -8.88
CA PRO A 90 -2.86 -16.29 -9.69
C PRO A 90 -2.71 -16.13 -11.21
N PHE A 91 -2.43 -14.94 -11.67
CA PHE A 91 -2.19 -14.63 -13.09
C PHE A 91 -1.32 -13.40 -13.25
N LEU A 92 -0.57 -13.34 -14.32
CA LEU A 92 0.19 -12.16 -14.70
C LEU A 92 -0.72 -11.17 -15.42
N TRP A 93 -0.67 -9.90 -15.00
CA TRP A 93 -1.24 -8.79 -15.72
C TRP A 93 -0.32 -7.57 -15.68
N VAL A 94 0.08 -7.07 -16.84
CA VAL A 94 0.93 -5.88 -16.98
C VAL A 94 0.32 -4.99 -18.07
N PRO A 95 0.14 -3.68 -17.79
CA PRO A 95 -0.39 -2.77 -18.81
C PRO A 95 0.56 -2.65 -20.00
N GLY A 96 -0.01 -2.55 -21.17
CA GLY A 96 0.69 -2.22 -22.39
C GLY A 96 0.18 -0.91 -22.99
N THR A 97 0.11 -0.84 -24.31
CA THR A 97 -0.37 0.36 -25.00
C THR A 97 -1.89 0.47 -24.98
N VAL A 98 -2.38 1.69 -24.82
CA VAL A 98 -3.81 2.02 -24.90
C VAL A 98 -3.98 3.20 -25.84
N GLU A 99 -4.77 2.98 -26.90
CA GLU A 99 -5.13 4.02 -27.85
C GLU A 99 -6.65 4.14 -27.92
N VAL A 100 -7.18 5.31 -27.63
CA VAL A 100 -8.60 5.63 -27.74
C VAL A 100 -8.75 6.90 -28.55
N THR A 101 -9.52 6.84 -29.63
CA THR A 101 -9.77 7.97 -30.52
C THR A 101 -11.25 8.05 -30.86
N ALA A 102 -11.89 9.16 -30.61
CA ALA A 102 -13.18 9.47 -31.21
C ALA A 102 -12.97 9.66 -32.71
N ILE A 103 -13.79 9.01 -33.55
CA ILE A 103 -13.66 9.04 -35.01
C ILE A 103 -14.86 9.70 -35.69
N GLU A 104 -16.02 9.70 -35.05
CA GLU A 104 -17.25 10.35 -35.51
C GLU A 104 -18.00 10.97 -34.32
N PRO A 105 -18.69 12.10 -34.49
CA PRO A 105 -18.74 12.96 -35.68
C PRO A 105 -17.49 13.82 -35.85
N GLU A 106 -16.63 13.88 -34.82
CA GLU A 106 -15.37 14.62 -34.81
C GLU A 106 -14.22 13.72 -34.36
N SER A 107 -13.07 13.86 -35.00
CA SER A 107 -11.89 13.08 -34.65
C SER A 107 -11.05 13.81 -33.59
N PHE A 108 -10.80 13.14 -32.46
CA PHE A 108 -9.86 13.58 -31.42
C PHE A 108 -9.35 12.42 -30.59
N SER A 109 -8.10 12.53 -30.11
CA SER A 109 -7.50 11.56 -29.21
C SER A 109 -8.10 11.70 -27.81
N ILE A 110 -8.35 10.56 -27.16
CA ILE A 110 -8.82 10.48 -25.78
C ILE A 110 -7.70 9.90 -24.92
N ARG A 111 -7.26 10.65 -23.93
CA ARG A 111 -6.27 10.15 -22.95
C ARG A 111 -6.87 8.99 -22.17
N ALA A 112 -6.16 7.87 -22.16
CA ALA A 112 -6.65 6.63 -21.58
C ALA A 112 -5.52 5.76 -21.03
N VAL A 113 -5.85 4.91 -20.07
CA VAL A 113 -4.99 3.86 -19.54
C VAL A 113 -5.79 2.57 -19.38
N ALA A 114 -5.12 1.42 -19.45
CA ALA A 114 -5.78 0.15 -19.20
C ALA A 114 -6.17 0.02 -17.71
N ALA A 115 -7.37 -0.49 -17.47
CA ALA A 115 -7.81 -0.83 -16.13
C ALA A 115 -7.18 -2.18 -15.71
N PRO A 116 -6.48 -2.25 -14.58
CA PRO A 116 -5.80 -3.46 -14.15
C PRO A 116 -6.72 -4.68 -14.00
N GLY A 117 -6.19 -5.83 -14.40
CA GLY A 117 -6.89 -7.11 -14.37
C GLY A 117 -7.83 -7.37 -15.53
N THR A 118 -8.04 -6.42 -16.45
CA THR A 118 -9.00 -6.55 -17.57
C THR A 118 -8.37 -7.11 -18.83
N ALA A 119 -9.22 -7.54 -19.80
CA ALA A 119 -8.78 -8.13 -21.05
C ALA A 119 -8.09 -7.13 -21.98
N SER A 120 -7.34 -7.65 -22.94
CA SER A 120 -6.92 -6.92 -24.13
C SER A 120 -8.01 -6.93 -25.19
N THR A 121 -7.96 -5.98 -26.13
CA THR A 121 -8.66 -6.10 -27.40
C THR A 121 -7.95 -7.15 -28.27
N SER A 122 -8.69 -7.99 -29.00
CA SER A 122 -8.09 -8.95 -29.93
C SER A 122 -7.54 -8.29 -31.19
N ALA A 123 -8.07 -7.13 -31.51
CA ALA A 123 -7.68 -6.19 -32.56
C ALA A 123 -8.34 -4.84 -32.22
N PRO A 124 -7.89 -3.72 -32.81
CA PRO A 124 -8.57 -2.44 -32.63
C PRO A 124 -10.08 -2.54 -32.89
N ILE A 125 -10.87 -2.01 -31.95
CA ILE A 125 -12.33 -2.04 -32.01
C ILE A 125 -12.82 -0.68 -32.50
N GLU A 126 -13.58 -0.67 -33.62
CA GLU A 126 -14.33 0.51 -34.01
C GLU A 126 -15.82 0.24 -33.82
N ALA A 127 -16.45 1.03 -32.95
CA ALA A 127 -17.85 0.82 -32.60
C ALA A 127 -18.53 2.13 -32.18
N LYS A 128 -19.86 2.13 -32.23
CA LYS A 128 -20.65 3.21 -31.66
C LYS A 128 -20.45 3.25 -30.14
N VAL A 129 -20.58 4.45 -29.57
CA VAL A 129 -20.58 4.66 -28.13
C VAL A 129 -22.02 4.66 -27.62
N VAL A 130 -22.25 3.92 -26.56
CA VAL A 130 -23.51 3.92 -25.82
C VAL A 130 -23.24 4.40 -24.41
N ASP A 131 -23.85 5.52 -24.03
CA ASP A 131 -23.79 6.04 -22.67
C ASP A 131 -24.69 5.20 -21.77
N VAL A 132 -24.08 4.55 -20.77
CA VAL A 132 -24.74 3.69 -19.79
C VAL A 132 -24.79 4.34 -18.40
N GLY A 133 -24.78 5.67 -18.33
CA GLY A 133 -24.86 6.40 -17.07
C GLY A 133 -23.76 5.98 -16.08
N GLU A 134 -24.13 5.73 -14.84
CA GLU A 134 -23.19 5.23 -13.81
C GLU A 134 -22.93 3.72 -13.92
N GLY A 135 -23.53 3.01 -14.90
CA GLY A 135 -23.40 1.56 -15.07
C GLY A 135 -24.16 0.75 -14.02
N LEU A 136 -25.20 1.32 -13.44
CA LEU A 136 -26.11 0.62 -12.53
C LEU A 136 -27.07 -0.29 -13.31
N ALA A 137 -27.66 -1.29 -12.67
CA ALA A 137 -28.59 -2.22 -13.31
C ALA A 137 -29.73 -1.51 -14.07
N ALA A 138 -30.24 -0.41 -13.52
CA ALA A 138 -31.28 0.40 -14.17
C ALA A 138 -30.76 1.12 -15.43
N ASP A 139 -29.51 1.55 -15.44
CA ASP A 139 -28.90 2.22 -16.58
C ASP A 139 -28.72 1.22 -17.77
N TRP A 140 -28.23 0.02 -17.48
CA TRP A 140 -28.15 -1.05 -18.48
C TRP A 140 -29.51 -1.46 -19.02
N ALA A 141 -30.52 -1.56 -18.14
CA ALA A 141 -31.89 -1.89 -18.55
C ALA A 141 -32.49 -0.81 -19.48
N LYS A 142 -32.19 0.47 -19.24
CA LYS A 142 -32.67 1.60 -20.04
C LYS A 142 -32.14 1.56 -21.48
N VAL A 143 -30.87 1.24 -21.67
CA VAL A 143 -30.22 1.21 -23.00
C VAL A 143 -30.48 -0.11 -23.73
N GLY A 144 -30.78 -1.20 -23.01
CA GLY A 144 -31.18 -2.49 -23.55
C GLY A 144 -30.21 -3.04 -24.61
N THR A 145 -30.72 -3.52 -25.72
CA THR A 145 -29.93 -4.16 -26.79
C THR A 145 -29.04 -3.19 -27.58
N ALA A 146 -29.16 -1.87 -27.36
CA ALA A 146 -28.28 -0.89 -28.02
C ALA A 146 -26.80 -1.09 -27.70
N THR A 147 -26.49 -1.77 -26.56
CA THR A 147 -25.14 -2.08 -26.11
C THR A 147 -24.47 -3.22 -26.89
N VAL A 148 -25.23 -4.10 -27.53
CA VAL A 148 -24.68 -5.26 -28.25
C VAL A 148 -23.71 -4.80 -29.35
N GLY A 149 -22.46 -5.22 -29.25
CA GLY A 149 -21.38 -4.84 -30.16
C GLY A 149 -20.88 -3.39 -30.03
N ALA A 150 -21.39 -2.62 -29.10
CA ALA A 150 -20.97 -1.23 -28.83
C ALA A 150 -19.79 -1.14 -27.86
N ILE A 151 -19.22 0.05 -27.72
CA ILE A 151 -18.36 0.45 -26.61
C ILE A 151 -19.26 1.21 -25.63
N ALA A 152 -19.32 0.77 -24.37
CA ALA A 152 -20.11 1.45 -23.36
C ALA A 152 -19.29 2.52 -22.64
N LEU A 153 -19.87 3.71 -22.48
CA LEU A 153 -19.31 4.82 -21.71
C LEU A 153 -19.96 4.86 -20.33
N VAL A 154 -19.13 4.78 -19.30
CA VAL A 154 -19.54 4.76 -17.88
C VAL A 154 -19.10 6.04 -17.19
N HIS A 155 -20.04 6.71 -16.51
CA HIS A 155 -19.76 7.90 -15.71
C HIS A 155 -19.37 7.54 -14.29
N THR A 156 -18.56 8.40 -13.67
CA THR A 156 -18.15 8.28 -12.29
C THR A 156 -18.38 9.59 -11.54
N LYS A 157 -18.45 9.53 -10.22
CA LYS A 157 -18.32 10.71 -9.36
C LYS A 157 -16.83 11.04 -9.14
N GLU A 158 -16.55 12.30 -8.84
CA GLU A 158 -15.21 12.70 -8.43
C GLU A 158 -14.92 12.12 -7.05
N MET A 159 -13.80 11.39 -6.92
CA MET A 159 -13.37 10.81 -5.65
C MET A 159 -12.76 11.88 -4.74
N LYS A 160 -13.23 11.95 -3.49
CA LYS A 160 -12.79 12.92 -2.49
C LYS A 160 -12.49 12.30 -1.13
N THR A 161 -13.03 11.12 -0.87
CA THR A 161 -12.97 10.44 0.43
C THR A 161 -12.62 8.96 0.25
N PHE A 162 -12.23 8.30 1.32
CA PHE A 162 -12.10 6.84 1.32
C PHE A 162 -13.42 6.12 1.00
N ASP A 163 -14.56 6.68 1.42
CA ASP A 163 -15.85 6.07 1.08
C ASP A 163 -16.10 6.11 -0.43
N ASP A 164 -15.69 7.18 -1.13
CA ASP A 164 -15.76 7.26 -2.58
C ASP A 164 -14.84 6.21 -3.25
N LEU A 165 -13.61 6.03 -2.70
CA LEU A 165 -12.66 5.04 -3.18
C LEU A 165 -13.20 3.61 -2.99
N PHE A 166 -13.72 3.28 -1.81
CA PHE A 166 -14.34 1.98 -1.57
C PHE A 166 -15.55 1.74 -2.46
N ALA A 167 -16.38 2.76 -2.70
CA ALA A 167 -17.50 2.65 -3.62
C ALA A 167 -17.04 2.34 -5.07
N GLU A 168 -15.88 2.85 -5.50
CA GLU A 168 -15.29 2.54 -6.80
C GLU A 168 -14.89 1.06 -6.88
N TYR A 169 -14.21 0.52 -5.87
CA TYR A 169 -13.87 -0.91 -5.79
C TYR A 169 -15.11 -1.81 -5.79
N MET A 170 -16.11 -1.50 -4.94
CA MET A 170 -17.33 -2.28 -4.83
C MET A 170 -18.14 -2.33 -6.13
N ARG A 171 -17.96 -1.35 -7.00
CA ARG A 171 -18.65 -1.23 -8.29
C ARG A 171 -17.98 -2.02 -9.41
N ALA A 172 -16.68 -2.30 -9.31
CA ALA A 172 -15.89 -2.88 -10.39
C ALA A 172 -16.42 -4.25 -10.86
N GLY A 173 -16.60 -5.20 -9.95
CA GLY A 173 -17.09 -6.55 -10.25
C GLY A 173 -18.50 -6.55 -10.88
N PRO A 174 -19.52 -5.93 -10.25
CA PRO A 174 -20.85 -5.78 -10.85
C PRO A 174 -20.83 -5.11 -12.23
N LEU A 175 -20.03 -4.08 -12.44
CA LEU A 175 -19.89 -3.39 -13.73
C LEU A 175 -19.35 -4.33 -14.82
N LEU A 176 -18.27 -5.06 -14.54
CA LEU A 176 -17.69 -6.02 -15.50
C LEU A 176 -18.67 -7.14 -15.84
N LYS A 177 -19.42 -7.64 -14.86
CA LYS A 177 -20.46 -8.65 -15.07
C LYS A 177 -21.59 -8.13 -15.95
N ALA A 178 -22.08 -6.92 -15.67
CA ALA A 178 -23.14 -6.29 -16.48
C ALA A 178 -22.68 -6.03 -17.91
N ALA A 179 -21.47 -5.53 -18.10
CA ALA A 179 -20.86 -5.30 -19.40
C ALA A 179 -20.75 -6.58 -20.24
N ALA A 180 -20.29 -7.69 -19.64
CA ALA A 180 -20.22 -8.99 -20.31
C ALA A 180 -21.62 -9.50 -20.70
N GLN A 181 -22.62 -9.37 -19.83
CA GLN A 181 -24.02 -9.75 -20.11
C GLN A 181 -24.63 -8.88 -21.22
N ALA A 182 -24.32 -7.60 -21.26
CA ALA A 182 -24.77 -6.64 -22.26
C ALA A 182 -24.04 -6.80 -23.62
N GLN A 183 -23.09 -7.74 -23.71
CA GLN A 183 -22.31 -8.05 -24.91
C GLN A 183 -21.63 -6.84 -25.54
N VAL A 184 -21.11 -5.92 -24.68
CA VAL A 184 -20.28 -4.82 -25.16
C VAL A 184 -18.93 -5.33 -25.65
N ARG A 185 -18.31 -4.63 -26.59
CA ARG A 185 -16.97 -4.94 -27.09
C ARG A 185 -15.87 -4.36 -26.19
N GLY A 186 -16.19 -3.31 -25.41
CA GLY A 186 -15.28 -2.67 -24.47
C GLY A 186 -15.98 -1.63 -23.59
N LEU A 187 -15.30 -1.21 -22.54
CA LEU A 187 -15.74 -0.14 -21.65
C LEU A 187 -14.78 1.05 -21.73
N LEU A 188 -15.34 2.24 -21.76
CA LEU A 188 -14.66 3.49 -21.43
C LEU A 188 -15.20 3.95 -20.07
N VAL A 189 -14.38 3.92 -19.04
CA VAL A 189 -14.75 4.35 -17.70
C VAL A 189 -14.17 5.73 -17.44
N GLN A 190 -15.02 6.68 -17.12
CA GLN A 190 -14.61 8.06 -16.81
C GLN A 190 -13.73 8.08 -15.56
N SER A 191 -12.58 8.75 -15.62
CA SER A 191 -11.70 8.98 -14.47
C SER A 191 -12.46 9.63 -13.30
N THR A 192 -12.23 9.14 -12.09
CA THR A 192 -12.72 9.80 -10.86
C THR A 192 -11.86 11.01 -10.48
N ARG A 193 -10.78 11.28 -11.20
CA ARG A 193 -9.88 12.42 -11.00
C ARG A 193 -10.16 13.53 -12.01
N PRO A 194 -10.27 14.80 -11.58
CA PRO A 194 -10.44 15.94 -12.47
C PRO A 194 -9.11 16.35 -13.14
N ARG A 195 -9.19 17.33 -14.04
CA ARG A 195 -8.05 18.01 -14.69
C ARG A 195 -7.20 17.08 -15.56
N GLY A 196 -7.85 16.14 -16.22
CA GLY A 196 -7.22 15.22 -17.13
C GLY A 196 -6.32 14.18 -16.47
N LEU A 197 -6.28 14.11 -15.14
CA LEU A 197 -5.44 13.17 -14.43
C LEU A 197 -5.91 11.73 -14.68
N LEU A 198 -4.96 10.88 -15.04
CA LEU A 198 -5.18 9.44 -15.20
C LEU A 198 -4.62 8.69 -13.98
N TYR A 199 -5.23 7.54 -13.70
CA TYR A 199 -4.86 6.64 -12.62
C TYR A 199 -5.18 5.20 -13.01
N GLN A 200 -4.57 4.24 -12.36
CA GLN A 200 -4.85 2.82 -12.56
C GLN A 200 -5.67 2.30 -11.39
N HIS A 201 -6.92 1.90 -11.65
CA HIS A 201 -7.77 1.32 -10.62
C HIS A 201 -8.02 -0.16 -10.94
N PRO A 202 -7.62 -1.09 -10.06
CA PRO A 202 -7.82 -2.51 -10.30
C PRO A 202 -9.32 -2.83 -10.32
N MET A 203 -9.75 -3.41 -11.43
CA MET A 203 -11.14 -3.86 -11.60
C MET A 203 -11.31 -5.35 -11.28
N VAL A 204 -10.20 -6.06 -11.14
CA VAL A 204 -10.15 -7.47 -10.77
C VAL A 204 -9.07 -7.68 -9.72
N LEU A 205 -9.47 -8.10 -8.54
CA LEU A 205 -8.60 -8.49 -7.42
C LEU A 205 -8.67 -10.00 -7.12
N GLY A 206 -9.49 -10.73 -7.89
CA GLY A 206 -9.69 -12.17 -7.76
C GLY A 206 -8.61 -13.01 -8.46
N ARG A 207 -8.93 -14.27 -8.70
CA ARG A 207 -7.99 -15.28 -9.21
C ARG A 207 -7.96 -15.44 -10.72
N THR A 208 -8.84 -14.75 -11.46
CA THR A 208 -8.94 -14.86 -12.91
C THR A 208 -9.09 -13.47 -13.55
N PRO A 209 -8.43 -13.23 -14.69
CA PRO A 209 -8.56 -11.94 -15.36
C PRO A 209 -10.00 -11.72 -15.88
N GLY A 210 -10.38 -10.47 -15.97
CA GLY A 210 -11.63 -10.04 -16.58
C GLY A 210 -11.68 -10.34 -18.09
N THR A 211 -12.88 -10.48 -18.63
CA THR A 211 -13.10 -10.85 -20.04
C THR A 211 -13.42 -9.66 -20.95
N VAL A 212 -13.70 -8.49 -20.38
CA VAL A 212 -14.05 -7.27 -21.11
C VAL A 212 -12.84 -6.32 -21.11
N PRO A 213 -12.40 -5.80 -22.26
CA PRO A 213 -11.40 -4.74 -22.32
C PRO A 213 -11.94 -3.45 -21.71
N VAL A 214 -11.16 -2.81 -20.83
CA VAL A 214 -11.53 -1.57 -20.14
C VAL A 214 -10.42 -0.55 -20.24
N ALA A 215 -10.76 0.66 -20.68
CA ALA A 215 -9.91 1.83 -20.58
C ALA A 215 -10.50 2.85 -19.62
N LEU A 216 -9.71 3.27 -18.63
CA LEU A 216 -9.97 4.47 -17.84
C LEU A 216 -9.60 5.68 -18.68
N VAL A 217 -10.54 6.60 -18.91
CA VAL A 217 -10.37 7.75 -19.79
C VAL A 217 -10.47 9.06 -19.00
N SER A 218 -9.77 10.10 -19.47
CA SER A 218 -9.82 11.38 -18.77
C SER A 218 -11.25 11.89 -18.63
N ARG A 219 -11.55 12.46 -17.45
CA ARG A 219 -12.89 12.89 -17.07
C ARG A 219 -13.52 13.85 -18.05
N GLU A 220 -12.75 14.83 -18.51
CA GLU A 220 -13.22 15.88 -19.38
C GLU A 220 -13.47 15.37 -20.81
N GLN A 221 -12.64 14.45 -21.29
CA GLN A 221 -12.83 13.85 -22.62
C GLN A 221 -13.97 12.85 -22.63
N ALA A 222 -14.18 12.10 -21.53
CA ALA A 222 -15.38 11.29 -21.35
C ALA A 222 -16.65 12.12 -21.39
N ALA A 223 -16.68 13.28 -20.68
CA ALA A 223 -17.81 14.19 -20.70
C ALA A 223 -18.07 14.78 -22.12
N ARG A 224 -17.00 15.12 -22.87
CA ARG A 224 -17.13 15.53 -24.26
C ARG A 224 -17.73 14.42 -25.14
N LEU A 225 -17.26 13.20 -24.96
CA LEU A 225 -17.75 12.05 -25.72
C LEU A 225 -19.25 11.77 -25.43
N ALA A 226 -19.65 11.85 -24.13
CA ALA A 226 -21.04 11.72 -23.72
C ALA A 226 -21.93 12.80 -24.37
N TRP A 227 -21.47 14.06 -24.37
CA TRP A 227 -22.17 15.16 -25.00
C TRP A 227 -22.40 14.95 -26.51
N LEU A 228 -21.42 14.37 -27.21
CA LEU A 228 -21.53 13.99 -28.61
C LEU A 228 -22.51 12.84 -28.79
N ALA A 229 -22.38 11.76 -28.00
CA ALA A 229 -23.23 10.57 -28.10
C ALA A 229 -24.72 10.84 -27.81
N ASP A 230 -25.02 11.86 -27.00
CA ASP A 230 -26.41 12.30 -26.75
C ASP A 230 -27.07 13.01 -27.97
N ARG A 231 -26.28 13.54 -28.89
CA ARG A 231 -26.73 14.38 -29.98
C ARG A 231 -26.60 13.73 -31.34
N THR A 232 -25.66 12.81 -31.49
CA THR A 232 -25.33 12.16 -32.76
C THR A 232 -24.88 10.73 -32.48
N GLU A 233 -24.76 9.90 -33.52
CA GLU A 233 -24.07 8.63 -33.39
C GLU A 233 -22.56 8.88 -33.25
N ALA A 234 -22.05 8.86 -31.99
CA ALA A 234 -20.62 8.94 -31.76
C ALA A 234 -19.97 7.56 -31.91
N ARG A 235 -18.82 7.53 -32.57
CA ARG A 235 -18.01 6.32 -32.75
C ARG A 235 -16.59 6.51 -32.23
N VAL A 236 -16.04 5.44 -31.67
CA VAL A 236 -14.70 5.40 -31.11
C VAL A 236 -13.93 4.22 -31.69
N ARG A 237 -12.64 4.44 -31.95
CA ARG A 237 -11.63 3.40 -32.11
C ARG A 237 -10.93 3.21 -30.77
N MET A 238 -10.90 1.97 -30.27
CA MET A 238 -10.28 1.57 -29.00
C MET A 238 -9.34 0.40 -29.26
N ASP A 239 -8.10 0.53 -28.80
CA ASP A 239 -7.12 -0.55 -28.77
C ASP A 239 -6.46 -0.60 -27.38
N VAL A 240 -6.59 -1.73 -26.70
CA VAL A 240 -6.03 -1.99 -25.37
C VAL A 240 -5.19 -3.24 -25.45
N VAL A 241 -3.88 -3.10 -25.28
CA VAL A 241 -2.93 -4.21 -25.35
C VAL A 241 -2.30 -4.39 -23.97
N ASN A 242 -2.67 -5.45 -23.27
CA ASN A 242 -2.11 -5.85 -22.00
C ASN A 242 -1.31 -7.14 -22.14
N ARG A 243 -0.29 -7.34 -21.32
CA ARG A 243 0.35 -8.64 -21.20
C ARG A 243 -0.33 -9.45 -20.10
N ILE A 244 -1.10 -10.47 -20.51
CA ILE A 244 -1.79 -11.38 -19.58
C ILE A 244 -1.13 -12.75 -19.70
N GLY A 245 -0.83 -13.40 -18.58
CA GLY A 245 -0.15 -14.69 -18.53
C GLY A 245 -0.67 -15.61 -17.43
N PRO A 246 -0.12 -16.82 -17.33
CA PRO A 246 -0.47 -17.77 -16.29
C PRO A 246 -0.03 -17.29 -14.89
N SER A 247 -0.32 -18.10 -13.87
CA SER A 247 0.24 -17.91 -12.54
C SER A 247 1.77 -17.90 -12.55
N TYR A 248 2.35 -17.13 -11.65
CA TYR A 248 3.80 -16.98 -11.51
C TYR A 248 4.16 -16.78 -10.03
N ASP A 249 5.45 -16.95 -9.72
CA ASP A 249 5.97 -16.69 -8.37
C ASP A 249 6.52 -15.26 -8.27
N ALA A 250 6.15 -14.58 -7.18
CA ALA A 250 6.73 -13.32 -6.74
C ALA A 250 7.39 -13.49 -5.36
N GLN A 251 8.05 -12.46 -4.84
CA GLN A 251 8.84 -12.56 -3.62
C GLN A 251 8.65 -11.37 -2.70
N ASN A 252 8.37 -11.64 -1.42
CA ASN A 252 8.52 -10.67 -0.34
C ASN A 252 10.00 -10.58 0.10
N VAL A 253 10.39 -9.44 0.67
CA VAL A 253 11.67 -9.29 1.38
C VAL A 253 11.40 -9.35 2.88
N VAL A 254 12.09 -10.24 3.59
CA VAL A 254 11.94 -10.44 5.03
C VAL A 254 13.30 -10.26 5.70
N ALA A 255 13.36 -9.34 6.67
CA ALA A 255 14.56 -9.05 7.44
C ALA A 255 14.27 -9.11 8.94
N GLU A 256 15.24 -9.49 9.75
CA GLU A 256 15.05 -9.64 11.19
C GLU A 256 16.18 -9.02 12.04
N ILE A 257 15.76 -8.45 13.16
CA ILE A 257 16.61 -8.22 14.34
C ILE A 257 16.11 -9.18 15.41
N ARG A 258 16.93 -10.17 15.75
CA ARG A 258 16.55 -11.28 16.64
C ARG A 258 16.38 -10.81 18.08
N GLY A 259 15.31 -11.25 18.72
CA GLY A 259 15.03 -11.01 20.11
C GLY A 259 15.99 -11.76 21.03
N LYS A 260 16.44 -11.10 22.09
CA LYS A 260 17.41 -11.70 23.03
C LYS A 260 16.78 -12.59 24.12
N GLU A 261 15.50 -12.38 24.47
CA GLU A 261 14.83 -13.12 25.54
C GLU A 261 13.74 -14.06 25.02
N LYS A 262 13.02 -13.61 23.99
CA LYS A 262 11.90 -14.31 23.36
C LYS A 262 12.05 -14.32 21.84
N PRO A 263 13.07 -14.98 21.31
CA PRO A 263 13.39 -14.94 19.87
C PRO A 263 12.29 -15.54 19.00
N ASP A 264 11.42 -16.38 19.54
CA ASP A 264 10.32 -17.00 18.81
C ASP A 264 9.04 -16.16 18.78
N GLU A 265 8.93 -15.11 19.62
CA GLU A 265 7.82 -14.15 19.54
C GLU A 265 8.20 -13.02 18.58
N VAL A 266 7.30 -12.68 17.64
CA VAL A 266 7.56 -11.76 16.55
C VAL A 266 6.71 -10.50 16.68
N VAL A 267 7.32 -9.34 16.52
CA VAL A 267 6.66 -8.07 16.20
C VAL A 267 7.05 -7.72 14.77
N LEU A 268 6.05 -7.64 13.88
CA LEU A 268 6.26 -7.38 12.47
C LEU A 268 5.94 -5.92 12.15
N LEU A 269 6.81 -5.27 11.36
CA LEU A 269 6.56 -3.99 10.70
C LEU A 269 6.65 -4.22 9.21
N GLY A 270 5.60 -3.84 8.47
CA GLY A 270 5.53 -4.04 7.03
C GLY A 270 4.95 -2.85 6.26
N ALA A 271 5.27 -2.83 4.99
CA ALA A 271 4.70 -2.00 3.94
C ALA A 271 4.84 -2.74 2.62
N HIS A 272 3.98 -2.47 1.62
CA HIS A 272 4.19 -3.09 0.32
C HIS A 272 5.24 -2.33 -0.49
N LEU A 273 5.95 -3.09 -1.33
CA LEU A 273 7.06 -2.63 -2.16
C LEU A 273 6.63 -2.38 -3.60
N ASP A 274 5.64 -3.13 -4.07
CA ASP A 274 5.07 -2.94 -5.40
C ASP A 274 4.27 -1.64 -5.51
N SER A 275 3.95 -1.27 -6.72
CA SER A 275 3.12 -0.10 -7.04
C SER A 275 2.59 -0.22 -8.46
N TRP A 276 1.59 0.57 -8.81
CA TRP A 276 1.26 0.80 -10.21
C TRP A 276 2.37 1.60 -10.91
N ALA A 277 2.35 1.60 -12.27
CA ALA A 277 3.47 2.12 -13.06
C ALA A 277 3.11 3.37 -13.88
N LEU A 278 1.94 3.96 -13.64
CA LEU A 278 1.56 5.21 -14.29
C LEU A 278 2.32 6.40 -13.67
N GLY A 279 2.36 6.43 -12.33
CA GLY A 279 3.31 7.20 -11.54
C GLY A 279 4.55 6.37 -11.18
N THR A 280 5.27 6.77 -10.14
CA THR A 280 6.44 6.05 -9.63
C THR A 280 6.18 5.36 -8.29
N GLY A 281 4.95 5.43 -7.76
CA GLY A 281 4.54 4.79 -6.52
C GLY A 281 5.29 5.33 -5.30
N ALA A 282 5.33 6.64 -5.12
CA ALA A 282 6.06 7.27 -4.03
C ALA A 282 5.23 7.34 -2.76
N GLU A 283 3.99 7.84 -2.86
CA GLU A 283 3.02 7.84 -1.78
C GLU A 283 2.44 6.43 -1.57
N ASP A 284 2.28 5.67 -2.67
CA ASP A 284 1.71 4.33 -2.70
C ASP A 284 2.68 3.31 -3.32
N ASN A 285 3.56 2.64 -2.55
CA ASN A 285 3.81 2.78 -1.11
C ASN A 285 5.32 2.89 -0.84
N GLY A 286 6.07 3.56 -1.76
CA GLY A 286 7.53 3.66 -1.72
C GLY A 286 8.06 4.31 -0.45
N VAL A 287 7.40 5.39 0.02
CA VAL A 287 7.81 6.11 1.23
C VAL A 287 7.69 5.25 2.48
N ASN A 288 6.66 4.41 2.59
CA ASN A 288 6.50 3.53 3.73
C ASN A 288 7.39 2.28 3.63
N SER A 289 7.70 1.80 2.42
CA SER A 289 8.77 0.81 2.20
C SER A 289 10.13 1.35 2.69
N ALA A 290 10.47 2.59 2.38
CA ALA A 290 11.68 3.26 2.90
C ALA A 290 11.60 3.47 4.43
N LEU A 291 10.41 3.76 4.98
CA LEU A 291 10.17 3.87 6.43
C LEU A 291 10.50 2.55 7.15
N VAL A 292 10.07 1.41 6.63
CA VAL A 292 10.37 0.08 7.22
C VAL A 292 11.88 -0.13 7.32
N ILE A 293 12.63 0.21 6.27
CA ILE A 293 14.10 0.14 6.25
C ILE A 293 14.71 1.13 7.26
N ASP A 294 14.17 2.36 7.33
CA ASP A 294 14.68 3.41 8.21
C ASP A 294 14.48 3.08 9.70
N VAL A 295 13.39 2.40 10.06
CA VAL A 295 13.17 1.87 11.42
C VAL A 295 14.23 0.82 11.75
N ALA A 296 14.50 -0.13 10.86
CA ALA A 296 15.56 -1.13 11.06
C ALA A 296 16.92 -0.46 11.25
N ARG A 297 17.21 0.56 10.43
CA ARG A 297 18.43 1.38 10.54
C ARG A 297 18.55 2.03 11.91
N GLY A 298 17.47 2.65 12.42
CA GLY A 298 17.44 3.28 13.73
C GLY A 298 17.75 2.30 14.86
N PHE A 299 17.25 1.08 14.81
CA PHE A 299 17.57 0.03 15.77
C PHE A 299 19.06 -0.34 15.73
N LYS A 300 19.65 -0.47 14.56
CA LYS A 300 21.07 -0.83 14.40
C LYS A 300 22.01 0.31 14.81
N GLU A 301 21.74 1.54 14.39
CA GLU A 301 22.55 2.72 14.73
C GLU A 301 22.58 2.99 16.23
N LEU A 302 21.46 2.77 16.93
CA LEU A 302 21.36 2.95 18.39
C LEU A 302 21.76 1.70 19.18
N GLY A 303 22.19 0.61 18.53
CA GLY A 303 22.58 -0.64 19.17
C GLY A 303 21.45 -1.30 19.96
N LEU A 304 20.20 -1.09 19.56
CA LEU A 304 19.04 -1.59 20.27
C LEU A 304 18.85 -3.10 20.04
N GLN A 305 18.68 -3.82 21.13
CA GLN A 305 18.39 -5.25 21.14
C GLN A 305 17.01 -5.49 21.77
N PRO A 306 15.98 -5.78 20.97
CA PRO A 306 14.63 -5.99 21.48
C PRO A 306 14.55 -7.30 22.27
N ARG A 307 13.52 -7.42 23.12
CA ARG A 307 13.23 -8.66 23.84
C ARG A 307 12.69 -9.75 22.91
N ARG A 308 11.77 -9.37 21.98
CA ARG A 308 11.18 -10.20 20.92
C ARG A 308 11.88 -9.92 19.59
N THR A 309 11.84 -10.86 18.68
CA THR A 309 12.29 -10.63 17.31
C THR A 309 11.45 -9.52 16.66
N VAL A 310 12.12 -8.55 16.03
CA VAL A 310 11.48 -7.60 15.14
C VAL A 310 11.70 -8.08 13.71
N ARG A 311 10.61 -8.32 13.01
CA ARG A 311 10.60 -8.73 11.60
C ARG A 311 10.14 -7.55 10.75
N PHE A 312 10.95 -7.17 9.78
CA PHE A 312 10.68 -6.13 8.79
C PHE A 312 10.31 -6.81 7.48
N VAL A 313 9.17 -6.47 6.92
CA VAL A 313 8.70 -7.09 5.68
C VAL A 313 8.36 -6.03 4.65
N LEU A 314 8.97 -6.15 3.47
CA LEU A 314 8.51 -5.46 2.27
C LEU A 314 7.68 -6.48 1.50
N PHE A 315 6.35 -6.31 1.57
CA PHE A 315 5.41 -7.15 0.85
C PHE A 315 5.42 -6.81 -0.64
N THR A 316 4.98 -7.72 -1.49
CA THR A 316 4.78 -7.48 -2.91
C THR A 316 3.45 -8.11 -3.33
N GLY A 317 2.87 -7.66 -4.45
CA GLY A 317 1.57 -8.15 -4.91
C GLY A 317 0.38 -7.66 -4.07
N GLU A 318 0.57 -6.59 -3.33
CA GLU A 318 -0.51 -5.91 -2.60
C GLU A 318 -1.52 -5.35 -3.60
N GLU A 319 -1.07 -4.56 -4.54
CA GLU A 319 -1.83 -3.87 -5.59
C GLU A 319 -2.70 -4.79 -6.45
N GLN A 320 -2.36 -6.06 -6.51
CA GLN A 320 -3.06 -7.07 -7.30
C GLN A 320 -3.94 -7.99 -6.45
N GLY A 321 -4.10 -7.69 -5.14
CA GLY A 321 -4.97 -8.42 -4.22
C GLY A 321 -4.27 -9.01 -3.00
N MET A 322 -3.21 -8.34 -2.49
CA MET A 322 -2.50 -8.69 -1.24
C MET A 322 -1.92 -10.12 -1.26
N TRP A 323 -1.41 -10.56 -2.42
CA TRP A 323 -0.90 -11.94 -2.57
C TRP A 323 0.35 -12.20 -1.74
N GLY A 324 1.17 -11.17 -1.49
CA GLY A 324 2.37 -11.28 -0.68
C GLY A 324 2.10 -11.52 0.80
N SER A 325 1.18 -10.78 1.40
CA SER A 325 0.77 -11.00 2.79
C SER A 325 0.01 -12.30 2.97
N ALA A 326 -0.85 -12.68 2.01
CA ALA A 326 -1.50 -14.00 1.99
C ALA A 326 -0.46 -15.13 1.94
N GLY A 327 0.54 -15.02 1.07
CA GLY A 327 1.63 -15.99 0.96
C GLY A 327 2.49 -16.08 2.22
N TYR A 328 2.77 -14.93 2.85
CA TYR A 328 3.48 -14.87 4.13
C TYR A 328 2.68 -15.61 5.22
N VAL A 329 1.40 -15.30 5.38
CA VAL A 329 0.52 -15.90 6.38
C VAL A 329 0.43 -17.42 6.20
N GLU A 330 0.29 -17.92 4.97
CA GLU A 330 0.26 -19.36 4.70
C GLU A 330 1.59 -20.05 5.03
N ARG A 331 2.72 -19.43 4.65
CA ARG A 331 4.07 -19.96 4.97
C ARG A 331 4.32 -20.04 6.47
N HIS A 332 3.90 -19.01 7.22
CA HIS A 332 4.14 -18.87 8.66
C HIS A 332 2.99 -19.36 9.54
N LYS A 333 2.04 -20.08 8.98
CA LYS A 333 0.81 -20.53 9.63
C LYS A 333 1.02 -21.20 10.99
N ALA A 334 2.06 -22.03 11.10
CA ALA A 334 2.39 -22.74 12.34
C ALA A 334 2.94 -21.82 13.47
N GLU A 335 3.36 -20.62 13.13
CA GLU A 335 3.94 -19.66 14.08
C GLU A 335 3.12 -18.38 14.29
N LEU A 336 1.98 -18.21 13.60
CA LEU A 336 1.15 -17.01 13.71
C LEU A 336 0.70 -16.72 15.14
N ALA A 337 0.49 -17.75 15.96
CA ALA A 337 0.17 -17.58 17.38
C ALA A 337 1.30 -16.90 18.19
N ARG A 338 2.53 -16.86 17.66
CA ARG A 338 3.69 -16.19 18.24
C ARG A 338 3.93 -14.80 17.63
N HIS A 339 3.14 -14.38 16.62
CA HIS A 339 3.13 -13.00 16.13
C HIS A 339 2.41 -12.14 17.16
N ALA A 340 3.18 -11.47 17.98
CA ALA A 340 2.68 -10.65 19.09
C ALA A 340 1.97 -9.38 18.60
N ALA A 341 2.38 -8.86 17.44
CA ALA A 341 1.76 -7.73 16.76
C ALA A 341 2.25 -7.63 15.31
N VAL A 342 1.38 -7.14 14.44
CA VAL A 342 1.68 -6.73 13.07
C VAL A 342 1.33 -5.25 12.91
N ILE A 343 2.22 -4.48 12.31
CA ILE A 343 2.05 -3.05 12.06
C ILE A 343 2.28 -2.80 10.57
N VAL A 344 1.31 -2.16 9.91
CA VAL A 344 1.38 -1.83 8.48
C VAL A 344 1.25 -0.32 8.31
N PHE A 345 2.08 0.24 7.42
CA PHE A 345 2.01 1.62 6.94
C PHE A 345 1.71 1.59 5.45
N ASP A 346 0.60 2.26 5.04
CA ASP A 346 0.09 2.14 3.68
C ASP A 346 -0.75 3.34 3.19
N ILE A 347 -0.79 4.44 3.91
CA ILE A 347 -1.61 5.60 3.54
C ILE A 347 -0.72 6.84 3.34
N GLY A 348 0.30 6.69 2.49
CA GLY A 348 1.19 7.78 2.08
C GLY A 348 2.10 8.33 3.16
N SER A 349 2.57 9.56 2.96
CA SER A 349 3.55 10.22 3.82
C SER A 349 2.96 11.19 4.84
N ALA A 350 1.65 11.45 4.78
CA ALA A 350 1.03 12.46 5.63
C ALA A 350 1.04 12.06 7.11
N ARG A 351 0.65 12.99 7.96
CA ARG A 351 0.72 12.84 9.43
C ARG A 351 -0.10 11.63 9.92
N THR A 352 0.53 10.73 10.67
CA THR A 352 -0.16 9.67 11.41
C THR A 352 -0.99 10.27 12.56
N ARG A 353 -2.31 10.12 12.48
CA ARG A 353 -3.30 10.57 13.48
C ARG A 353 -3.52 9.52 14.57
N GLY A 354 -3.29 8.25 14.24
CA GLY A 354 -3.48 7.11 15.12
C GLY A 354 -3.26 5.79 14.39
N PHE A 355 -3.99 4.79 14.81
CA PHE A 355 -3.98 3.47 14.18
C PHE A 355 -5.39 2.88 14.16
N TYR A 356 -5.73 2.20 13.09
CA TYR A 356 -6.87 1.29 13.05
C TYR A 356 -6.49 0.03 13.86
N VAL A 357 -7.39 -0.40 14.74
CA VAL A 357 -7.17 -1.57 15.59
C VAL A 357 -8.06 -2.75 15.23
N SER A 358 -8.57 -2.77 14.01
CA SER A 358 -9.29 -3.89 13.40
C SER A 358 -10.37 -4.48 14.33
N GLY A 359 -11.26 -3.64 14.85
CA GLY A 359 -12.37 -4.04 15.72
C GLY A 359 -12.00 -4.48 17.14
N ARG A 360 -10.73 -4.35 17.55
CA ARG A 360 -10.17 -4.87 18.81
C ARG A 360 -9.89 -3.75 19.83
N PRO A 361 -10.86 -3.32 20.64
CA PRO A 361 -10.71 -2.20 21.56
C PRO A 361 -9.62 -2.40 22.63
N GLU A 362 -9.29 -3.66 22.97
CA GLU A 362 -8.22 -4.00 23.92
C GLU A 362 -6.81 -3.62 23.42
N LEU A 363 -6.66 -3.32 22.13
CA LEU A 363 -5.41 -2.85 21.55
C LEU A 363 -5.16 -1.35 21.80
N ARG A 364 -6.22 -0.54 22.02
CA ARG A 364 -6.08 0.91 22.27
C ARG A 364 -5.19 1.27 23.46
N PRO A 365 -5.34 0.64 24.67
CA PRO A 365 -4.43 0.92 25.78
C PRO A 365 -2.97 0.54 25.50
N VAL A 366 -2.74 -0.46 24.64
CA VAL A 366 -1.40 -0.87 24.23
C VAL A 366 -0.76 0.24 23.41
N LEU A 367 -1.47 0.77 22.40
CA LEU A 367 -1.02 1.90 21.59
C LEU A 367 -0.80 3.17 22.42
N ALA A 368 -1.73 3.50 23.31
CA ALA A 368 -1.61 4.69 24.16
C ALA A 368 -0.32 4.69 25.01
N ARG A 369 0.05 3.52 25.56
CA ARG A 369 1.32 3.36 26.30
C ARG A 369 2.53 3.44 25.36
N ALA A 370 2.50 2.75 24.24
CA ALA A 370 3.60 2.69 23.29
C ALA A 370 3.92 4.08 22.71
N LEU A 371 2.88 4.86 22.41
CA LEU A 371 2.96 6.16 21.73
C LEU A 371 2.85 7.36 22.69
N SER A 372 3.06 7.15 24.00
CA SER A 372 2.93 8.23 25.00
C SER A 372 3.79 9.46 24.68
N LEU A 373 4.96 9.30 24.04
CA LEU A 373 5.83 10.40 23.61
C LEU A 373 5.23 11.26 22.47
N TYR A 374 4.20 10.75 21.80
CA TYR A 374 3.51 11.42 20.68
C TYR A 374 2.10 11.89 21.04
N ALA A 375 1.61 11.63 22.26
CA ALA A 375 0.24 11.92 22.68
C ALA A 375 -0.15 13.40 22.48
N GLY A 376 0.74 14.35 22.80
CA GLY A 376 0.54 15.79 22.61
C GLY A 376 0.68 16.27 21.16
N MET A 377 0.99 15.38 20.23
CA MET A 377 1.29 15.69 18.82
C MET A 377 0.16 15.24 17.86
N GLY A 378 -1.01 14.89 18.39
CA GLY A 378 -2.18 14.49 17.61
C GLY A 378 -2.15 13.04 17.09
N THR A 379 -1.35 12.16 17.70
CA THR A 379 -1.26 10.73 17.36
C THR A 379 -1.98 9.90 18.43
N ALA A 380 -3.29 10.10 18.59
CA ALA A 380 -4.08 9.42 19.63
C ALA A 380 -5.46 8.96 19.15
N ALA A 381 -5.81 9.20 17.89
CA ALA A 381 -7.09 8.83 17.30
C ALA A 381 -7.05 7.36 16.82
N HIS A 382 -7.11 6.41 17.76
CA HIS A 382 -7.11 4.98 17.40
C HIS A 382 -8.53 4.52 17.05
N ALA A 383 -8.78 4.31 15.75
CA ALA A 383 -10.06 3.88 15.22
C ALA A 383 -10.33 2.39 15.45
N LEU A 384 -11.60 2.03 15.68
CA LEU A 384 -12.00 0.62 15.82
C LEU A 384 -12.24 -0.09 14.49
N ASP A 385 -12.29 0.67 13.41
CA ASP A 385 -12.61 0.13 12.10
C ASP A 385 -11.61 -0.96 11.70
N GLY A 386 -12.07 -1.93 10.95
CA GLY A 386 -11.24 -2.88 10.23
C GLY A 386 -10.93 -2.31 8.84
N ILE A 387 -9.73 -2.55 8.36
CA ILE A 387 -9.29 -2.18 7.01
C ILE A 387 -9.09 -3.48 6.23
N ASP A 388 -9.82 -3.60 5.12
CA ASP A 388 -9.53 -4.50 4.00
C ASP A 388 -8.87 -3.65 2.89
N GLY A 389 -7.95 -4.24 2.12
CA GLY A 389 -7.23 -3.51 1.06
C GLY A 389 -5.86 -3.00 1.49
N THR A 390 -5.20 -3.68 2.45
CA THR A 390 -3.77 -3.57 2.74
C THR A 390 -3.26 -4.83 3.45
N ASP A 391 -1.96 -5.01 3.53
CA ASP A 391 -1.26 -6.23 3.98
C ASP A 391 -1.55 -6.69 5.41
N ASN A 392 -2.24 -5.88 6.23
CA ASN A 392 -2.72 -6.33 7.54
C ASN A 392 -3.84 -7.36 7.45
N PHE A 393 -4.56 -7.42 6.30
CA PHE A 393 -5.85 -8.10 6.23
C PHE A 393 -5.72 -9.62 6.40
N ASP A 394 -4.73 -10.26 5.79
CA ASP A 394 -4.50 -11.70 5.98
C ASP A 394 -4.12 -12.06 7.43
N PHE A 395 -3.43 -11.15 8.15
CA PHE A 395 -3.17 -11.30 9.58
C PHE A 395 -4.46 -11.11 10.42
N LEU A 396 -5.34 -10.18 10.03
CA LEU A 396 -6.66 -10.02 10.64
C LEU A 396 -7.47 -11.30 10.47
N LEU A 397 -7.54 -11.86 9.25
CA LEU A 397 -8.21 -13.12 8.96
C LEU A 397 -7.62 -14.31 9.75
N SER A 398 -6.36 -14.21 10.15
CA SER A 398 -5.71 -15.21 11.00
C SER A 398 -5.79 -14.88 12.49
N GLY A 399 -6.55 -13.87 12.89
CA GLY A 399 -6.76 -13.45 14.27
C GLY A 399 -5.55 -12.82 14.96
N VAL A 400 -4.48 -12.53 14.23
CA VAL A 400 -3.25 -11.91 14.76
C VAL A 400 -3.53 -10.45 15.15
N PRO A 401 -3.04 -9.96 16.32
CA PRO A 401 -3.13 -8.54 16.65
C PRO A 401 -2.45 -7.70 15.58
N ASN A 402 -3.20 -6.79 14.94
CA ASN A 402 -2.68 -5.97 13.86
C ASN A 402 -3.13 -4.52 13.96
N PHE A 403 -2.32 -3.64 13.38
CA PHE A 403 -2.47 -2.19 13.38
C PHE A 403 -2.17 -1.65 11.99
N VAL A 404 -3.04 -0.82 11.45
CA VAL A 404 -2.76 -0.03 10.25
C VAL A 404 -2.60 1.43 10.66
N ALA A 405 -1.56 2.10 10.19
CA ALA A 405 -1.34 3.51 10.46
C ALA A 405 -2.48 4.34 9.85
N ASP A 406 -3.18 5.11 10.69
CA ASP A 406 -4.17 6.10 10.25
C ASP A 406 -3.43 7.39 9.90
N GLN A 407 -2.91 7.47 8.68
CA GLN A 407 -2.28 8.66 8.13
C GLN A 407 -3.36 9.56 7.51
N ASP A 408 -3.13 10.87 7.46
CA ASP A 408 -4.11 11.79 6.87
C ASP A 408 -4.32 11.46 5.38
N PRO A 409 -5.52 11.05 4.96
CA PRO A 409 -5.73 10.53 3.61
C PRO A 409 -5.80 11.62 2.54
N ALA A 410 -5.99 12.88 2.90
CA ALA A 410 -6.31 13.91 1.90
C ALA A 410 -5.21 14.10 0.84
N PRO A 411 -3.89 14.13 1.16
CA PRO A 411 -2.86 14.17 0.14
C PRO A 411 -2.73 12.86 -0.64
N TYR A 412 -2.82 11.72 0.05
CA TYR A 412 -2.72 10.38 -0.54
C TYR A 412 -3.79 10.13 -1.60
N LEU A 413 -5.07 10.40 -1.27
CA LEU A 413 -6.19 10.17 -2.20
C LEU A 413 -6.07 10.98 -3.49
N ALA A 414 -5.45 12.16 -3.45
CA ALA A 414 -5.27 13.00 -4.64
C ALA A 414 -4.37 12.33 -5.68
N ASP A 415 -3.36 11.60 -5.23
CA ASP A 415 -2.32 10.99 -6.06
C ASP A 415 -2.44 9.45 -6.14
N TYR A 416 -3.42 8.86 -5.43
CA TYR A 416 -3.64 7.41 -5.33
C TYR A 416 -3.72 6.74 -6.70
N HIS A 417 -2.79 5.83 -6.98
CA HIS A 417 -2.63 5.09 -8.23
C HIS A 417 -2.45 5.97 -9.49
N ALA A 418 -2.22 7.27 -9.32
CA ALA A 418 -2.23 8.25 -10.41
C ALA A 418 -0.84 8.49 -11.01
N GLU A 419 -0.82 9.07 -12.22
CA GLU A 419 0.42 9.52 -12.86
C GLU A 419 1.15 10.61 -12.07
N SER A 420 0.47 11.23 -11.11
CA SER A 420 1.02 12.25 -10.20
C SER A 420 1.65 11.68 -8.93
N ASP A 421 1.58 10.37 -8.69
CA ASP A 421 2.24 9.74 -7.54
C ASP A 421 3.76 9.62 -7.78
N VAL A 422 4.47 10.68 -7.42
CA VAL A 422 5.91 10.86 -7.61
C VAL A 422 6.57 11.41 -6.33
N PRO A 423 7.91 11.29 -6.14
CA PRO A 423 8.58 11.69 -4.91
C PRO A 423 8.37 13.13 -4.45
N ASP A 424 8.07 14.06 -5.36
CA ASP A 424 7.75 15.46 -5.02
C ASP A 424 6.46 15.60 -4.17
N ARG A 425 5.61 14.59 -4.13
CA ARG A 425 4.40 14.57 -3.31
C ARG A 425 4.69 14.20 -1.87
N VAL A 426 5.80 13.52 -1.61
CA VAL A 426 6.17 13.03 -0.30
C VAL A 426 6.43 14.18 0.68
N ASN A 427 5.68 14.18 1.78
CA ASN A 427 5.95 15.09 2.89
C ASN A 427 7.11 14.58 3.74
N ALA A 428 8.32 14.99 3.39
CA ALA A 428 9.56 14.55 4.03
C ALA A 428 9.58 14.72 5.56
N ARG A 429 8.95 15.79 6.08
CA ARG A 429 8.87 16.04 7.52
C ARG A 429 7.97 15.03 8.22
N GLU A 430 6.78 14.81 7.69
CA GLU A 430 5.83 13.88 8.29
C GLU A 430 6.27 12.43 8.07
N ALA A 431 6.91 12.09 6.94
CA ALA A 431 7.49 10.77 6.71
C ALA A 431 8.56 10.42 7.76
N ARG A 432 9.48 11.35 8.08
CA ARG A 432 10.45 11.18 9.17
C ARG A 432 9.76 11.00 10.53
N ARG A 433 8.73 11.78 10.81
CA ARG A 433 7.94 11.67 12.02
C ARG A 433 7.23 10.31 12.10
N ASN A 434 6.66 9.84 11.00
CA ASN A 434 6.02 8.53 10.90
C ASN A 434 7.02 7.41 11.16
N SER A 435 8.26 7.51 10.66
CA SER A 435 9.35 6.58 10.98
C SER A 435 9.63 6.55 12.51
N GLY A 436 9.67 7.71 13.16
CA GLY A 436 9.82 7.78 14.61
C GLY A 436 8.65 7.17 15.38
N ILE A 437 7.40 7.36 14.91
CA ILE A 437 6.19 6.75 15.48
C ILE A 437 6.26 5.24 15.34
N ALA A 438 6.56 4.74 14.13
CA ALA A 438 6.72 3.31 13.85
C ALA A 438 7.82 2.70 14.74
N ALA A 439 8.99 3.33 14.82
CA ALA A 439 10.11 2.85 15.62
C ALA A 439 9.77 2.77 17.12
N ALA A 440 9.12 3.80 17.66
CA ALA A 440 8.68 3.82 19.06
C ALA A 440 7.62 2.75 19.35
N LEU A 441 6.67 2.54 18.44
CA LEU A 441 5.65 1.50 18.57
C LEU A 441 6.28 0.10 18.51
N VAL A 442 7.08 -0.18 17.50
CA VAL A 442 7.79 -1.46 17.33
C VAL A 442 8.65 -1.77 18.54
N TRP A 443 9.46 -0.80 19.01
CA TRP A 443 10.29 -0.97 20.20
C TRP A 443 9.46 -1.29 21.44
N SER A 444 8.38 -0.53 21.66
CA SER A 444 7.51 -0.71 22.83
C SER A 444 6.87 -2.10 22.86
N LEU A 445 6.41 -2.61 21.71
CA LEU A 445 5.80 -3.93 21.60
C LEU A 445 6.87 -5.04 21.72
N ALA A 446 7.98 -4.89 21.01
CA ALA A 446 9.04 -5.88 20.99
C ALA A 446 9.76 -6.00 22.34
N SER A 447 9.83 -4.92 23.14
CA SER A 447 10.51 -4.89 24.44
C SER A 447 9.56 -4.98 25.65
N SER A 448 8.23 -5.04 25.43
CA SER A 448 7.24 -5.13 26.50
C SER A 448 7.44 -6.37 27.37
N THR A 449 7.44 -6.15 28.70
CA THR A 449 7.36 -7.23 29.70
C THR A 449 5.91 -7.62 30.01
N ALA A 450 4.95 -6.70 29.77
CA ALA A 450 3.53 -6.98 29.93
C ALA A 450 3.03 -7.96 28.84
N PRO A 451 2.04 -8.78 29.17
CA PRO A 451 1.37 -9.62 28.17
C PRO A 451 0.81 -8.76 27.04
N LEU A 452 1.00 -9.20 25.80
CA LEU A 452 0.35 -8.61 24.63
C LEU A 452 -0.96 -9.38 24.32
N PRO A 453 -1.93 -8.73 23.67
CA PRO A 453 -3.16 -9.39 23.23
C PRO A 453 -2.85 -10.61 22.38
N LYS A 454 -3.64 -11.68 22.59
CA LYS A 454 -3.43 -12.96 21.91
C LYS A 454 -4.14 -13.01 20.57
N GLN A 455 -3.73 -13.96 19.74
CA GLN A 455 -4.43 -14.36 18.53
C GLN A 455 -5.90 -14.72 18.87
N GLN A 456 -6.83 -14.25 18.04
CA GLN A 456 -8.25 -14.62 18.10
C GLN A 456 -8.48 -15.99 17.45
N THR A 457 -9.58 -16.63 17.83
CA THR A 457 -10.06 -17.86 17.16
C THR A 457 -10.83 -17.49 15.88
N ARG A 458 -11.04 -18.47 14.99
CA ARG A 458 -11.87 -18.29 13.80
C ARG A 458 -13.24 -17.69 14.13
N SER A 459 -13.95 -18.24 15.14
CA SER A 459 -15.27 -17.74 15.54
C SER A 459 -15.25 -16.29 16.02
N GLN A 460 -14.15 -15.85 16.67
CA GLN A 460 -13.99 -14.46 17.07
C GLN A 460 -13.73 -13.55 15.86
N VAL A 461 -12.99 -14.05 14.87
CA VAL A 461 -12.77 -13.32 13.60
C VAL A 461 -14.07 -13.24 12.81
N ASP A 462 -14.87 -14.32 12.69
CA ASP A 462 -16.20 -14.29 12.06
C ASP A 462 -17.09 -13.19 12.67
N ALA A 463 -17.15 -13.16 14.01
CA ALA A 463 -17.93 -12.12 14.72
C ALA A 463 -17.38 -10.70 14.46
N LEU A 464 -16.04 -10.56 14.36
CA LEU A 464 -15.39 -9.31 14.07
C LEU A 464 -15.70 -8.82 12.64
N LEU A 465 -15.61 -9.69 11.64
CA LEU A 465 -15.90 -9.36 10.24
C LEU A 465 -17.33 -8.82 10.07
N VAL A 466 -18.30 -9.44 10.75
CA VAL A 466 -19.70 -8.98 10.76
C VAL A 466 -19.81 -7.61 11.46
N LYS A 467 -19.20 -7.49 12.64
CA LYS A 467 -19.27 -6.26 13.45
C LYS A 467 -18.65 -5.04 12.75
N THR A 468 -17.56 -5.24 12.01
CA THR A 468 -16.83 -4.19 11.30
C THR A 468 -17.30 -4.00 9.85
N LYS A 469 -18.34 -4.73 9.40
CA LYS A 469 -18.89 -4.71 8.03
C LYS A 469 -17.88 -5.10 6.94
N LEU A 470 -16.83 -5.84 7.30
CA LEU A 470 -15.81 -6.29 6.36
C LEU A 470 -16.32 -7.37 5.41
N VAL A 471 -17.40 -8.11 5.76
CA VAL A 471 -17.98 -9.13 4.88
C VAL A 471 -18.37 -8.57 3.52
N GLU A 472 -18.98 -7.37 3.48
CA GLU A 472 -19.37 -6.71 2.24
C GLU A 472 -18.14 -6.32 1.39
N GLN A 473 -17.09 -5.81 2.03
CA GLN A 473 -15.82 -5.47 1.36
C GLN A 473 -15.16 -6.72 0.77
N MET A 474 -15.07 -7.80 1.55
CA MET A 474 -14.53 -9.09 1.09
C MET A 474 -15.29 -9.67 -0.10
N GLN A 475 -16.61 -9.45 -0.17
CA GLN A 475 -17.42 -9.85 -1.33
C GLN A 475 -17.07 -9.00 -2.57
N GLY A 476 -16.86 -7.71 -2.40
CA GLY A 476 -16.44 -6.80 -3.46
C GLY A 476 -15.02 -7.08 -3.98
N PHE A 477 -14.14 -7.55 -3.12
CA PHE A 477 -12.75 -7.88 -3.45
C PHE A 477 -12.52 -9.36 -3.82
N ASP A 478 -13.58 -10.14 -4.04
CA ASP A 478 -13.53 -11.58 -4.36
C ASP A 478 -12.80 -12.45 -3.32
N GLN A 479 -12.74 -12.00 -2.06
CA GLN A 479 -12.02 -12.68 -0.97
C GLN A 479 -12.93 -13.54 -0.07
N TRP A 480 -14.24 -13.30 -0.08
CA TRP A 480 -15.19 -13.97 0.81
C TRP A 480 -15.22 -15.49 0.64
N GLU A 481 -15.16 -15.96 -0.61
CA GLU A 481 -15.11 -17.39 -0.90
C GLU A 481 -13.78 -18.04 -0.48
N ASP A 482 -12.69 -17.30 -0.54
CA ASP A 482 -11.38 -17.75 -0.05
C ASP A 482 -11.38 -17.89 1.48
N TRP A 483 -12.01 -16.95 2.20
CA TRP A 483 -12.21 -17.07 3.65
C TRP A 483 -13.08 -18.26 4.02
N LYS A 484 -14.26 -18.41 3.40
CA LYS A 484 -15.19 -19.52 3.70
C LYS A 484 -14.54 -20.89 3.46
N SER A 485 -13.80 -21.03 2.39
CA SER A 485 -13.12 -22.28 2.02
C SER A 485 -11.81 -22.52 2.78
N GLY A 486 -11.34 -21.56 3.59
CA GLY A 486 -10.08 -21.65 4.31
C GLY A 486 -8.83 -21.52 3.44
N ARG A 487 -8.96 -20.95 2.24
CA ARG A 487 -7.82 -20.60 1.37
C ARG A 487 -7.09 -19.36 1.84
N ARG A 488 -7.75 -18.48 2.60
CA ARG A 488 -7.16 -17.33 3.30
C ARG A 488 -7.52 -17.39 4.78
N GLY A 489 -6.58 -17.00 5.64
CA GLY A 489 -6.76 -16.98 7.09
C GLY A 489 -6.80 -18.38 7.73
N PHE A 490 -7.78 -18.60 8.60
CA PHE A 490 -7.95 -19.92 9.24
C PHE A 490 -8.45 -21.00 8.27
N PRO A 491 -8.06 -22.27 8.47
CA PRO A 491 -8.69 -23.38 7.76
C PRO A 491 -10.22 -23.33 7.87
N ALA A 492 -10.92 -23.87 6.86
CA ALA A 492 -12.36 -24.02 6.95
C ALA A 492 -12.73 -24.77 8.24
N GLY A 493 -13.75 -24.28 8.93
CA GLY A 493 -14.29 -25.00 10.07
C GLY A 493 -14.90 -26.35 9.64
N PRO A 494 -15.04 -27.31 10.59
CA PRO A 494 -15.69 -28.59 10.32
C PRO A 494 -17.14 -28.40 9.91
#